data_233769c20dad8bda7333a24445d6fde3
#
_entry.id   233769c20dad8bda7333a24445d6fde3
#
_cell.length_a   1.000
_cell.length_b   1.000
_cell.length_c   1.000
_cell.angle_alpha   90.00
_cell.angle_beta   90.00
_cell.angle_gamma   90.00
#
_symmetry.space_group_name_H-M   'P 1'
#
loop_
_entity.id
_entity.type
_entity.pdbx_description
1 polymer ?
#
loop_
_entity_poly.entity_id
_entity_poly.type
_entity_poly.pdbx_seq_one_letter_code
_entity_poly.pdbx_strand_id
1 'polypeptide(L)'
;VRRRPQDAERLMELCGGDVDKLEGPMVSQAAQEGDVLGLYAVGKIGEWLGRAMAATAAVLDPDVFVIGGGVVAVGDILLEPARYNYQRFLEGSAYRGHASIVAATAGQDAGLIGAANLALR
;
A
#
# COMPACT_ATOMS: atom_id res chain seq x y z
N VAL A 1 0.49 -18.92 1.47
CA VAL A 1 -0.53 -19.71 2.15
C VAL A 1 -0.29 -21.20 1.96
N ARG A 2 -0.37 -21.77 0.73
CA ARG A 2 -0.25 -23.23 0.48
C ARG A 2 1.03 -23.90 1.03
N ARG A 3 2.15 -23.16 1.18
CA ARG A 3 3.43 -23.68 1.67
C ARG A 3 3.63 -23.54 3.17
N ARG A 4 2.91 -22.63 3.81
CA ARG A 4 3.03 -22.30 5.25
C ARG A 4 1.67 -21.95 5.82
N PRO A 5 0.76 -22.92 5.96
CA PRO A 5 -0.59 -22.65 6.48
C PRO A 5 -0.58 -22.16 7.93
N GLN A 6 0.41 -22.56 8.74
CA GLN A 6 0.57 -22.12 10.12
C GLN A 6 0.91 -20.60 10.25
N ASP A 7 1.41 -19.98 9.18
CA ASP A 7 1.73 -18.53 9.15
C ASP A 7 0.56 -17.71 8.57
N ALA A 8 -0.54 -18.37 8.20
CA ALA A 8 -1.69 -17.80 7.51
C ALA A 8 -3.02 -18.22 8.13
N GLU A 9 -3.04 -18.37 9.44
CA GLU A 9 -4.20 -18.91 10.17
C GLU A 9 -5.44 -18.06 9.93
N ARG A 10 -5.29 -16.74 10.09
CA ARG A 10 -6.39 -15.80 9.87
C ARG A 10 -6.80 -15.67 8.42
N LEU A 11 -5.85 -15.68 7.48
CA LEU A 11 -6.14 -15.72 6.06
C LEU A 11 -6.96 -16.95 5.65
N MET A 12 -6.61 -18.12 6.22
CA MET A 12 -7.33 -19.38 5.97
C MET A 12 -8.75 -19.34 6.53
N GLU A 13 -8.96 -18.76 7.70
CA GLU A 13 -10.30 -18.56 8.27
C GLU A 13 -11.16 -17.66 7.38
N LEU A 14 -10.62 -16.51 6.96
CA LEU A 14 -11.34 -15.52 6.15
C LEU A 14 -11.77 -16.08 4.79
N CYS A 15 -10.96 -16.93 4.15
CA CYS A 15 -11.32 -17.57 2.88
C CYS A 15 -12.06 -18.91 3.05
N GLY A 16 -12.46 -19.27 4.28
CA GLY A 16 -13.18 -20.52 4.55
C GLY A 16 -12.39 -21.78 4.22
N GLY A 17 -11.05 -21.73 4.33
CA GLY A 17 -10.14 -22.83 4.02
C GLY A 17 -9.84 -23.00 2.54
N ASP A 18 -10.47 -22.23 1.67
CA ASP A 18 -10.29 -22.30 0.22
C ASP A 18 -9.44 -21.11 -0.29
N VAL A 19 -8.17 -21.37 -0.54
CA VAL A 19 -7.18 -20.35 -0.98
C VAL A 19 -7.58 -19.71 -2.31
N ASP A 20 -8.35 -20.38 -3.14
CA ASP A 20 -8.75 -19.85 -4.43
C ASP A 20 -9.88 -18.80 -4.31
N LYS A 21 -10.48 -18.67 -3.11
CA LYS A 21 -11.42 -17.61 -2.74
C LYS A 21 -10.78 -16.40 -2.03
N LEU A 22 -9.44 -16.39 -1.94
CA LEU A 22 -8.74 -15.32 -1.26
C LEU A 22 -8.81 -14.02 -2.07
N GLU A 23 -9.36 -12.96 -1.47
CA GLU A 23 -9.51 -11.64 -2.05
C GLU A 23 -8.62 -10.59 -1.35
N GLY A 24 -8.33 -9.49 -2.05
CA GLY A 24 -7.50 -8.40 -1.53
C GLY A 24 -7.96 -7.83 -0.17
N PRO A 25 -9.26 -7.56 0.04
CA PRO A 25 -9.77 -7.08 1.33
C PRO A 25 -9.49 -8.05 2.49
N MET A 26 -9.54 -9.37 2.25
CA MET A 26 -9.22 -10.39 3.27
C MET A 26 -7.76 -10.33 3.68
N VAL A 27 -6.85 -10.07 2.72
CA VAL A 27 -5.41 -9.91 3.01
C VAL A 27 -5.18 -8.65 3.85
N SER A 28 -5.85 -7.56 3.53
CA SER A 28 -5.77 -6.31 4.28
C SER A 28 -6.29 -6.49 5.71
N GLN A 29 -7.42 -7.17 5.88
CA GLN A 29 -8.01 -7.47 7.18
C GLN A 29 -7.07 -8.37 8.00
N ALA A 30 -6.57 -9.47 7.43
CA ALA A 30 -5.64 -10.36 8.12
C ALA A 30 -4.36 -9.65 8.56
N ALA A 31 -3.82 -8.75 7.72
CA ALA A 31 -2.66 -7.94 8.09
C ALA A 31 -2.94 -7.03 9.28
N GLN A 32 -4.11 -6.37 9.34
CA GLN A 32 -4.53 -5.54 10.47
C GLN A 32 -4.73 -6.35 11.75
N GLU A 33 -5.12 -7.61 11.63
CA GLU A 33 -5.31 -8.55 12.74
C GLU A 33 -4.02 -9.31 13.12
N GLY A 34 -2.89 -9.00 12.47
CA GLY A 34 -1.56 -9.51 12.82
C GLY A 34 -1.16 -10.84 12.18
N ASP A 35 -1.91 -11.32 11.17
CA ASP A 35 -1.54 -12.52 10.41
C ASP A 35 -0.19 -12.34 9.73
N VAL A 36 0.73 -13.30 9.91
CA VAL A 36 2.12 -13.20 9.46
C VAL A 36 2.22 -13.09 7.95
N LEU A 37 1.44 -13.87 7.20
CA LEU A 37 1.44 -13.79 5.74
C LEU A 37 0.66 -12.58 5.23
N GLY A 38 -0.38 -12.13 5.92
CA GLY A 38 -1.06 -10.88 5.65
C GLY A 38 -0.10 -9.68 5.75
N LEU A 39 0.61 -9.59 6.86
CA LEU A 39 1.65 -8.56 7.09
C LEU A 39 2.76 -8.63 6.04
N TYR A 40 3.26 -9.84 5.73
CA TYR A 40 4.26 -10.02 4.70
C TYR A 40 3.78 -9.56 3.31
N ALA A 41 2.56 -9.92 2.93
CA ALA A 41 1.99 -9.54 1.63
C ALA A 41 1.86 -8.03 1.49
N VAL A 42 1.26 -7.36 2.50
CA VAL A 42 1.11 -5.90 2.51
C VAL A 42 2.48 -5.21 2.54
N GLY A 43 3.42 -5.71 3.34
CA GLY A 43 4.79 -5.20 3.39
C GLY A 43 5.51 -5.29 2.03
N LYS A 44 5.27 -6.38 1.28
CA LYS A 44 5.81 -6.52 -0.09
C LYS A 44 5.19 -5.51 -1.06
N ILE A 45 3.90 -5.22 -0.95
CA ILE A 45 3.28 -4.15 -1.75
C ILE A 45 3.94 -2.81 -1.41
N GLY A 46 4.13 -2.51 -0.12
CA GLY A 46 4.81 -1.29 0.33
C GLY A 46 6.25 -1.19 -0.21
N GLU A 47 7.02 -2.30 -0.19
CA GLU A 47 8.37 -2.33 -0.77
C GLU A 47 8.38 -1.92 -2.24
N TRP A 48 7.52 -2.54 -3.06
CA TRP A 48 7.44 -2.24 -4.49
C TRP A 48 6.90 -0.83 -4.75
N LEU A 49 5.95 -0.37 -3.95
CA LEU A 49 5.43 1.00 -4.02
C LEU A 49 6.54 2.02 -3.77
N GLY A 50 7.37 1.80 -2.74
CA GLY A 50 8.51 2.65 -2.44
C GLY A 50 9.52 2.73 -3.58
N ARG A 51 9.85 1.59 -4.20
CA ARG A 51 10.71 1.55 -5.39
C ARG A 51 10.12 2.30 -6.58
N ALA A 52 8.83 2.12 -6.84
CA ALA A 52 8.13 2.83 -7.92
C ALA A 52 8.14 4.34 -7.69
N MET A 53 7.88 4.79 -6.46
CA MET A 53 7.95 6.21 -6.10
C MET A 53 9.36 6.78 -6.28
N ALA A 54 10.41 6.04 -5.92
CA ALA A 54 11.79 6.47 -6.13
C ALA A 54 12.11 6.65 -7.62
N ALA A 55 11.69 5.72 -8.46
CA ALA A 55 11.85 5.83 -9.91
C ALA A 55 11.05 7.02 -10.49
N THR A 56 9.83 7.24 -10.01
CA THR A 56 8.99 8.38 -10.41
C THR A 56 9.61 9.70 -9.99
N ALA A 57 10.15 9.78 -8.77
CA ALA A 57 10.79 10.98 -8.25
C ALA A 57 12.07 11.35 -9.04
N ALA A 58 12.78 10.37 -9.59
CA ALA A 58 13.94 10.62 -10.42
C ALA A 58 13.59 11.36 -11.73
N VAL A 59 12.34 11.25 -12.19
CA VAL A 59 11.88 11.85 -13.46
C VAL A 59 11.05 13.11 -13.23
N LEU A 60 10.13 13.07 -12.24
CA LEU A 60 9.11 14.11 -12.04
C LEU A 60 9.40 15.04 -10.86
N ASP A 61 10.28 14.63 -9.94
CA ASP A 61 10.64 15.37 -8.72
C ASP A 61 9.44 15.98 -7.97
N PRO A 62 8.43 15.18 -7.58
CA PRO A 62 7.22 15.69 -6.94
C PRO A 62 7.49 16.10 -5.50
N ASP A 63 6.71 17.05 -4.97
CA ASP A 63 6.73 17.44 -3.55
C ASP A 63 5.97 16.42 -2.67
N VAL A 64 4.97 15.73 -3.25
CA VAL A 64 4.10 14.81 -2.51
C VAL A 64 3.64 13.64 -3.37
N PHE A 65 3.62 12.45 -2.78
CA PHE A 65 2.90 11.28 -3.28
C PHE A 65 1.64 11.08 -2.46
N VAL A 66 0.50 11.14 -3.10
CA VAL A 66 -0.80 10.84 -2.49
C VAL A 66 -1.18 9.41 -2.88
N ILE A 67 -1.22 8.51 -1.90
CA ILE A 67 -1.50 7.10 -2.13
C ILE A 67 -2.99 6.84 -1.87
N GLY A 68 -3.67 6.38 -2.91
CA GLY A 68 -5.10 6.03 -2.87
C GLY A 68 -5.36 4.55 -3.14
N GLY A 69 -6.63 4.16 -3.11
CA GLY A 69 -7.09 2.80 -3.35
C GLY A 69 -7.36 2.01 -2.08
N GLY A 70 -8.00 0.83 -2.23
CA GLY A 70 -8.51 0.04 -1.10
C GLY A 70 -7.45 -0.43 -0.11
N VAL A 71 -6.23 -0.74 -0.59
CA VAL A 71 -5.15 -1.25 0.27
C VAL A 71 -4.59 -0.18 1.22
N VAL A 72 -4.81 1.10 0.93
CA VAL A 72 -4.32 2.21 1.80
C VAL A 72 -5.00 2.22 3.17
N ALA A 73 -6.19 1.61 3.28
CA ALA A 73 -6.90 1.46 4.55
C ALA A 73 -6.12 0.70 5.63
N VAL A 74 -5.09 -0.08 5.26
CA VAL A 74 -4.20 -0.75 6.23
C VAL A 74 -3.20 0.21 6.89
N GLY A 75 -3.14 1.46 6.46
CA GLY A 75 -2.33 2.52 7.08
C GLY A 75 -0.82 2.26 7.02
N ASP A 76 -0.17 2.39 8.16
CA ASP A 76 1.30 2.31 8.26
C ASP A 76 1.87 0.91 7.97
N ILE A 77 1.07 -0.15 8.03
CA ILE A 77 1.49 -1.49 7.57
C ILE A 77 1.96 -1.45 6.10
N LEU A 78 1.34 -0.61 5.29
CA LEU A 78 1.72 -0.36 3.90
C LEU A 78 2.71 0.80 3.78
N LEU A 79 2.41 1.92 4.45
CA LEU A 79 3.12 3.17 4.20
C LEU A 79 4.53 3.21 4.79
N GLU A 80 4.79 2.55 5.92
CA GLU A 80 6.13 2.49 6.50
C GLU A 80 7.13 1.74 5.61
N PRO A 81 6.84 0.52 5.11
CA PRO A 81 7.71 -0.12 4.13
C PRO A 81 7.87 0.70 2.85
N ALA A 82 6.82 1.41 2.41
CA ALA A 82 6.88 2.26 1.23
C ALA A 82 7.82 3.46 1.45
N ARG A 83 7.71 4.17 2.57
CA ARG A 83 8.60 5.29 2.95
C ARG A 83 10.05 4.83 3.06
N TYR A 84 10.29 3.72 3.75
CA TYR A 84 11.62 3.16 3.91
C TYR A 84 12.27 2.84 2.56
N ASN A 85 11.56 2.14 1.68
CA ASN A 85 12.11 1.75 0.39
C ASN A 85 12.20 2.95 -0.58
N TYR A 86 11.31 3.93 -0.51
CA TYR A 86 11.43 5.19 -1.24
C TYR A 86 12.75 5.88 -0.92
N GLN A 87 13.06 6.10 0.35
CA GLN A 87 14.31 6.73 0.77
C GLN A 87 15.54 5.93 0.38
N ARG A 88 15.46 4.61 0.49
CA ARG A 88 16.58 3.71 0.18
C ARG A 88 16.92 3.68 -1.30
N PHE A 89 15.92 3.74 -2.19
CA PHE A 89 16.10 3.62 -3.63
C PHE A 89 16.13 4.98 -4.35
N LEU A 90 15.85 6.07 -3.67
CA LEU A 90 15.92 7.41 -4.23
C LEU A 90 17.39 7.82 -4.44
N GLU A 91 17.77 7.98 -5.69
CA GLU A 91 19.12 8.47 -6.03
C GLU A 91 19.35 9.88 -5.48
N GLY A 92 20.50 10.09 -4.87
CA GLY A 92 20.84 11.38 -4.27
C GLY A 92 20.06 11.69 -2.97
N SER A 93 19.42 10.71 -2.37
CA SER A 93 18.60 10.84 -1.14
C SER A 93 19.30 11.61 0.00
N ALA A 94 20.63 11.54 0.09
CA ALA A 94 21.41 12.29 1.11
C ALA A 94 21.56 13.79 0.80
N TYR A 95 21.27 14.21 -0.44
CA TYR A 95 21.58 15.56 -0.94
C TYR A 95 20.36 16.30 -1.51
N ARG A 96 19.19 15.68 -1.49
CA ARG A 96 17.94 16.26 -2.00
C ARG A 96 16.80 16.07 -0.99
N GLY A 97 15.78 16.93 -1.10
CA GLY A 97 14.54 16.76 -0.35
C GLY A 97 13.83 15.47 -0.73
N HIS A 98 13.04 14.94 0.20
CA HIS A 98 12.18 13.78 -0.03
C HIS A 98 10.73 14.25 -0.18
N ALA A 99 10.03 13.73 -1.18
CA ALA A 99 8.60 13.92 -1.29
C ALA A 99 7.88 13.38 -0.05
N SER A 100 6.86 14.09 0.41
CA SER A 100 5.97 13.57 1.43
C SER A 100 5.14 12.41 0.88
N ILE A 101 4.93 11.35 1.67
CA ILE A 101 4.09 10.21 1.28
C ILE A 101 2.91 10.16 2.24
N VAL A 102 1.72 10.41 1.72
CA VAL A 102 0.47 10.54 2.48
C VAL A 102 -0.63 9.65 1.92
N ALA A 103 -1.53 9.20 2.78
CA ALA A 103 -2.75 8.53 2.36
C ALA A 103 -3.76 9.55 1.81
N ALA A 104 -4.50 9.18 0.77
CA ALA A 104 -5.61 9.97 0.27
C ALA A 104 -6.74 10.02 1.32
N THR A 105 -7.28 11.21 1.56
CA THR A 105 -8.34 11.43 2.55
C THR A 105 -9.74 11.11 2.02
N ALA A 106 -9.93 11.16 0.71
CA ALA A 106 -11.24 10.91 0.08
C ALA A 106 -11.60 9.41 -0.05
N GLY A 107 -10.69 8.51 0.32
CA GLY A 107 -10.92 7.06 0.32
C GLY A 107 -11.41 6.52 -1.03
N GLN A 108 -12.44 5.67 -0.99
CA GLN A 108 -13.03 5.06 -2.19
C GLN A 108 -13.84 6.06 -3.02
N ASP A 109 -14.29 7.17 -2.43
CA ASP A 109 -15.10 8.19 -3.09
C ASP A 109 -14.27 9.22 -3.87
N ALA A 110 -12.93 9.09 -3.86
CA ALA A 110 -12.02 10.03 -4.51
C ALA A 110 -12.36 10.28 -6.00
N GLY A 111 -12.71 9.21 -6.73
CA GLY A 111 -13.10 9.31 -8.13
C GLY A 111 -14.41 10.08 -8.34
N LEU A 112 -15.41 9.81 -7.49
CA LEU A 112 -16.70 10.48 -7.52
C LEU A 112 -16.56 11.97 -7.19
N ILE A 113 -15.83 12.29 -6.12
CA ILE A 113 -15.55 13.66 -5.70
C ILE A 113 -14.78 14.40 -6.80
N GLY A 114 -13.78 13.78 -7.40
CA GLY A 114 -13.00 14.34 -8.50
C GLY A 114 -13.86 14.65 -9.72
N ALA A 115 -14.72 13.72 -10.14
CA ALA A 115 -15.64 13.90 -11.25
C ALA A 115 -16.64 15.03 -10.97
N ALA A 116 -17.23 15.08 -9.78
CA ALA A 116 -18.15 16.15 -9.37
C ALA A 116 -17.46 17.53 -9.41
N ASN A 117 -16.22 17.63 -8.94
CA ASN A 117 -15.46 18.88 -8.96
C ASN A 117 -15.15 19.36 -10.40
N LEU A 118 -14.88 18.44 -11.33
CA LEU A 118 -14.70 18.79 -12.75
C LEU A 118 -15.98 19.34 -13.39
N ALA A 119 -17.14 18.85 -12.99
CA ALA A 119 -18.43 19.32 -13.51
C ALA A 119 -18.81 20.73 -13.00
N LEU A 120 -18.15 21.22 -11.94
CA LEU A 120 -18.38 22.55 -11.35
C LEU A 120 -17.44 23.63 -11.91
N ARG A 121 -16.52 23.27 -12.80
CA ARG A 121 -15.59 24.18 -13.48
C ARG A 121 -16.04 24.50 -14.89
#